data_9950730235d52c82e3ad3b27e6fc4ceb
#
_entry.id   9950730235d52c82e3ad3b27e6fc4ceb
#
_cell.length_a   1.000
_cell.length_b   1.000
_cell.length_c   1.000
_cell.angle_alpha   90.00
_cell.angle_beta   90.00
_cell.angle_gamma   90.00
#
_symmetry.space_group_name_H-M   'P 1'
#
loop_
_entity.id
_entity.type
_entity.pdbx_description
1 polymer ?
#
loop_
_entity_poly.entity_id
_entity_poly.type
_entity_poly.pdbx_seq_one_letter_code
_entity_poly.pdbx_strand_id
1 'polypeptide(L)'
;MPARATVKPAGKVAAKAAPKNAAPQRAGPERVASNGLTESALRKAPASEYMNPAQLTFFREMLVANQKELIENAGVTSEHLREHEVEPDPTDQATIEEEYALELRARDRERKLLKKIEQSLRRIDDGTYGWCEETGEPIGIPRLLARPTATLTIEAQSRRELKQKLYGD
;
A
#
# COMPACT_ATOMS: atom_id res chain seq x y z
N MET A 1 30.70 -29.67 59.35
CA MET A 1 30.25 -30.30 58.10
C MET A 1 29.15 -29.47 57.50
N PRO A 2 29.38 -28.54 56.56
CA PRO A 2 28.32 -27.80 55.92
C PRO A 2 27.78 -28.54 54.67
N ALA A 3 26.45 -28.50 54.53
CA ALA A 3 25.66 -29.15 53.51
C ALA A 3 25.88 -28.50 52.11
N ARG A 4 26.04 -29.35 51.14
CA ARG A 4 26.25 -29.03 49.72
C ARG A 4 24.92 -28.68 49.06
N ALA A 5 24.76 -27.40 48.65
CA ALA A 5 23.62 -26.96 47.86
C ALA A 5 23.74 -27.41 46.42
N THR A 6 22.78 -28.20 45.91
CA THR A 6 22.64 -28.63 44.52
C THR A 6 22.00 -27.53 43.72
N VAL A 7 22.76 -27.01 42.73
CA VAL A 7 22.27 -26.03 41.73
C VAL A 7 21.46 -26.77 40.69
N LYS A 8 20.19 -26.38 40.51
CA LYS A 8 19.30 -26.85 39.45
C LYS A 8 19.70 -26.19 38.11
N PRO A 9 19.75 -26.91 36.98
CA PRO A 9 20.04 -26.30 35.67
C PRO A 9 18.82 -25.53 35.15
N ALA A 10 19.11 -24.34 34.58
CA ALA A 10 18.16 -23.43 34.01
C ALA A 10 17.39 -24.04 32.81
N GLY A 11 16.07 -23.80 32.79
CA GLY A 11 15.16 -24.28 31.79
C GLY A 11 15.46 -23.67 30.42
N LYS A 12 15.35 -24.52 29.40
CA LYS A 12 15.36 -24.17 27.97
C LYS A 12 14.27 -23.16 27.67
N VAL A 13 14.66 -21.97 27.20
CA VAL A 13 13.74 -20.97 26.63
C VAL A 13 13.24 -21.51 25.29
N ALA A 14 11.97 -21.88 25.21
CA ALA A 14 11.33 -22.32 23.98
C ALA A 14 11.26 -21.14 22.99
N ALA A 15 11.88 -21.31 21.84
CA ALA A 15 11.77 -20.39 20.71
C ALA A 15 10.30 -20.31 20.27
N LYS A 16 9.69 -19.13 20.41
CA LYS A 16 8.33 -18.83 19.99
C LYS A 16 8.26 -18.85 18.48
N ALA A 17 7.64 -19.89 17.93
CA ALA A 17 7.39 -20.05 16.49
C ALA A 17 6.60 -18.84 15.96
N ALA A 18 7.08 -18.27 14.85
CA ALA A 18 6.40 -17.22 14.12
C ALA A 18 5.05 -17.74 13.57
N PRO A 19 3.99 -16.91 13.54
CA PRO A 19 2.70 -17.34 13.03
C PRO A 19 2.77 -17.55 11.51
N LYS A 20 2.64 -18.79 11.07
CA LYS A 20 2.35 -19.18 9.69
C LYS A 20 0.87 -18.97 9.43
N ASN A 21 0.46 -17.74 9.16
CA ASN A 21 -0.85 -17.46 8.60
C ASN A 21 -0.71 -16.42 7.48
N ALA A 22 -0.11 -16.86 6.35
CA ALA A 22 -0.40 -16.27 5.06
C ALA A 22 -1.66 -16.97 4.52
N ALA A 23 -2.84 -16.39 4.76
CA ALA A 23 -4.05 -16.80 4.07
C ALA A 23 -3.80 -16.69 2.56
N PRO A 24 -4.25 -17.67 1.73
CA PRO A 24 -4.13 -17.58 0.29
C PRO A 24 -4.92 -16.35 -0.16
N GLN A 25 -4.22 -15.33 -0.64
CA GLN A 25 -4.84 -14.19 -1.31
C GLN A 25 -5.61 -14.76 -2.50
N ARG A 26 -6.94 -14.59 -2.50
CA ARG A 26 -7.78 -14.94 -3.65
C ARG A 26 -7.18 -14.20 -4.85
N ALA A 27 -6.69 -14.97 -5.82
CA ALA A 27 -6.22 -14.46 -7.08
C ALA A 27 -7.43 -13.80 -7.77
N GLY A 28 -7.48 -12.48 -7.75
CA GLY A 28 -8.35 -11.72 -8.63
C GLY A 28 -7.97 -11.96 -10.09
N PRO A 29 -8.78 -11.52 -11.07
CA PRO A 29 -8.45 -11.68 -12.48
C PRO A 29 -7.04 -11.13 -12.73
N GLU A 30 -6.20 -11.96 -13.37
CA GLU A 30 -4.82 -11.61 -13.68
C GLU A 30 -4.79 -10.39 -14.62
N ARG A 31 -4.12 -9.33 -14.20
CA ARG A 31 -3.98 -8.13 -15.02
C ARG A 31 -3.01 -8.40 -16.17
N VAL A 32 -3.44 -8.07 -17.39
CA VAL A 32 -2.66 -8.19 -18.61
C VAL A 32 -2.52 -6.79 -19.21
N ALA A 33 -1.29 -6.35 -19.46
CA ALA A 33 -1.04 -5.07 -20.13
C ALA A 33 -1.26 -5.17 -21.66
N SER A 34 -1.35 -4.02 -22.34
CA SER A 34 -1.50 -3.95 -23.78
C SER A 34 -0.37 -4.64 -24.56
N ASN A 35 0.82 -4.75 -23.96
CA ASN A 35 1.97 -5.47 -24.49
C ASN A 35 1.94 -7.00 -24.23
N GLY A 36 0.85 -7.53 -23.69
CA GLY A 36 0.69 -8.96 -23.36
C GLY A 36 1.43 -9.43 -22.11
N LEU A 37 2.08 -8.53 -21.37
CA LEU A 37 2.78 -8.86 -20.14
C LEU A 37 1.77 -9.09 -19.01
N THR A 38 1.88 -10.25 -18.34
CA THR A 38 1.00 -10.61 -17.23
C THR A 38 1.69 -10.38 -15.88
N GLU A 39 0.91 -10.26 -14.82
CA GLU A 39 1.43 -10.11 -13.45
C GLU A 39 2.30 -11.30 -13.04
N SER A 40 1.93 -12.51 -13.46
CA SER A 40 2.71 -13.73 -13.19
C SER A 40 4.05 -13.74 -13.92
N ALA A 41 4.11 -13.24 -15.15
CA ALA A 41 5.34 -13.09 -15.91
C ALA A 41 6.26 -12.04 -15.27
N LEU A 42 5.70 -10.91 -14.81
CA LEU A 42 6.44 -9.89 -14.07
C LEU A 42 7.11 -10.44 -12.80
N ARG A 43 6.39 -11.26 -12.03
CA ARG A 43 6.93 -11.86 -10.79
C ARG A 43 8.08 -12.83 -11.04
N LYS A 44 8.12 -13.45 -12.23
CA LYS A 44 9.15 -14.41 -12.64
C LYS A 44 10.31 -13.78 -13.39
N ALA A 45 10.21 -12.50 -13.75
CA ALA A 45 11.25 -11.79 -14.49
C ALA A 45 12.56 -11.75 -13.71
N PRO A 46 13.71 -11.98 -14.37
CA PRO A 46 15.03 -11.93 -13.73
C PRO A 46 15.36 -10.51 -13.27
N ALA A 47 16.16 -10.41 -12.23
CA ALA A 47 16.60 -9.12 -11.68
C ALA A 47 17.37 -8.24 -12.69
N SER A 48 18.01 -8.85 -13.68
CA SER A 48 18.72 -8.14 -14.75
C SER A 48 17.80 -7.33 -15.67
N GLU A 49 16.53 -7.70 -15.76
CA GLU A 49 15.51 -7.02 -16.57
C GLU A 49 14.63 -6.07 -15.74
N TYR A 50 15.10 -5.66 -14.57
CA TYR A 50 14.34 -4.80 -13.67
C TYR A 50 14.05 -3.43 -14.31
N MET A 51 12.78 -3.04 -14.31
CA MET A 51 12.25 -1.78 -14.87
C MET A 51 12.57 -1.59 -16.35
N ASN A 52 12.50 -2.69 -17.13
CA ASN A 52 12.57 -2.59 -18.60
C ASN A 52 11.35 -1.82 -19.15
N PRO A 53 11.39 -1.31 -20.41
CA PRO A 53 10.30 -0.53 -20.99
C PRO A 53 8.95 -1.25 -20.96
N ALA A 54 8.93 -2.59 -21.12
CA ALA A 54 7.71 -3.38 -21.08
C ALA A 54 7.08 -3.42 -19.69
N GLN A 55 7.92 -3.53 -18.64
CA GLN A 55 7.46 -3.45 -17.24
C GLN A 55 6.96 -2.05 -16.87
N LEU A 56 7.66 -1.01 -17.32
CA LEU A 56 7.23 0.38 -17.10
C LEU A 56 5.88 0.67 -17.77
N THR A 57 5.64 0.14 -18.98
CA THR A 57 4.34 0.24 -19.66
C THR A 57 3.24 -0.44 -18.84
N PHE A 58 3.48 -1.65 -18.31
CA PHE A 58 2.53 -2.35 -17.45
C PHE A 58 2.16 -1.53 -16.21
N PHE A 59 3.15 -0.98 -15.51
CA PHE A 59 2.89 -0.18 -14.31
C PHE A 59 2.22 1.15 -14.64
N ARG A 60 2.53 1.76 -15.78
CA ARG A 60 1.86 2.96 -16.27
C ARG A 60 0.37 2.69 -16.50
N GLU A 61 0.02 1.64 -17.24
CA GLU A 61 -1.36 1.28 -17.50
C GLU A 61 -2.13 0.97 -16.22
N MET A 62 -1.50 0.26 -15.28
CA MET A 62 -2.09 -0.03 -13.99
C MET A 62 -2.35 1.25 -13.17
N LEU A 63 -1.43 2.20 -13.16
CA LEU A 63 -1.59 3.48 -12.47
C LEU A 63 -2.68 4.34 -13.11
N VAL A 64 -2.75 4.39 -14.44
CA VAL A 64 -3.79 5.12 -15.18
C VAL A 64 -5.16 4.50 -14.94
N ALA A 65 -5.27 3.18 -14.93
CA ALA A 65 -6.53 2.50 -14.61
C ALA A 65 -7.01 2.82 -13.19
N ASN A 66 -6.11 2.76 -12.20
CA ASN A 66 -6.43 3.13 -10.82
C ASN A 66 -6.80 4.62 -10.68
N GLN A 67 -6.13 5.50 -11.43
CA GLN A 67 -6.46 6.93 -11.46
C GLN A 67 -7.87 7.17 -11.97
N LYS A 68 -8.23 6.51 -13.09
CA LYS A 68 -9.56 6.61 -13.70
C LYS A 68 -10.66 6.13 -12.75
N GLU A 69 -10.48 4.97 -12.13
CA GLU A 69 -11.40 4.41 -11.13
C GLU A 69 -11.62 5.37 -9.95
N LEU A 70 -10.56 5.97 -9.42
CA LEU A 70 -10.65 6.93 -8.32
C LEU A 70 -11.40 8.22 -8.72
N ILE A 71 -11.20 8.71 -9.95
CA ILE A 71 -11.89 9.90 -10.44
C ILE A 71 -13.38 9.61 -10.64
N GLU A 72 -13.72 8.45 -11.20
CA GLU A 72 -15.11 8.01 -11.38
C GLU A 72 -15.83 7.88 -10.03
N ASN A 73 -15.20 7.22 -9.05
CA ASN A 73 -15.74 7.08 -7.70
C ASN A 73 -15.91 8.44 -7.00
N ALA A 74 -14.95 9.34 -7.13
CA ALA A 74 -15.04 10.69 -6.57
C ALA A 74 -16.20 11.51 -7.17
N GLY A 75 -16.56 11.28 -8.44
CA GLY A 75 -17.70 11.90 -9.10
C GLY A 75 -19.02 11.47 -8.45
N VAL A 76 -19.25 10.17 -8.31
CA VAL A 76 -20.46 9.58 -7.71
C VAL A 76 -20.67 10.08 -6.28
N THR A 77 -19.61 10.08 -5.48
CA THR A 77 -19.64 10.57 -4.09
C THR A 77 -19.97 12.07 -4.03
N SER A 78 -19.52 12.85 -5.03
CA SER A 78 -19.83 14.29 -5.09
C SER A 78 -21.30 14.58 -5.36
N GLU A 79 -21.96 13.77 -6.18
CA GLU A 79 -23.38 13.88 -6.46
C GLU A 79 -24.21 13.51 -5.23
N HIS A 80 -23.87 12.41 -4.57
CA HIS A 80 -24.53 11.97 -3.35
C HIS A 80 -24.49 13.02 -2.23
N LEU A 81 -23.37 13.72 -2.05
CA LEU A 81 -23.24 14.81 -1.07
C LEU A 81 -24.08 16.05 -1.42
N ARG A 82 -24.45 16.26 -2.69
CA ARG A 82 -25.29 17.39 -3.12
C ARG A 82 -26.79 17.12 -3.00
N GLU A 83 -27.19 15.85 -3.04
CA GLU A 83 -28.58 15.42 -3.02
C GLU A 83 -29.17 15.32 -1.61
N HIS A 84 -28.36 15.50 -0.56
CA HIS A 84 -28.83 15.41 0.80
C HIS A 84 -29.73 16.63 1.15
N GLU A 85 -31.01 16.35 1.32
CA GLU A 85 -31.96 17.28 1.91
C GLU A 85 -31.81 17.31 3.45
N VAL A 86 -32.07 18.47 4.04
CA VAL A 86 -32.01 18.65 5.49
C VAL A 86 -33.19 17.91 6.13
N GLU A 87 -32.90 16.81 6.83
CA GLU A 87 -33.89 16.08 7.61
C GLU A 87 -34.31 16.89 8.85
N PRO A 88 -35.62 16.95 9.15
CA PRO A 88 -36.14 17.75 10.26
C PRO A 88 -35.95 17.13 11.66
N ASP A 89 -35.56 15.83 11.75
CA ASP A 89 -35.36 15.14 13.03
C ASP A 89 -33.89 15.31 13.52
N PRO A 90 -33.67 15.85 14.75
CA PRO A 90 -32.34 16.01 15.32
C PRO A 90 -31.53 14.70 15.47
N THR A 91 -32.20 13.56 15.65
CA THR A 91 -31.52 12.25 15.77
C THR A 91 -31.01 11.77 14.43
N ASP A 92 -31.81 11.94 13.39
CA ASP A 92 -31.42 11.60 12.03
C ASP A 92 -30.34 12.55 11.52
N GLN A 93 -30.40 13.84 11.88
CA GLN A 93 -29.39 14.82 11.57
C GLN A 93 -28.00 14.46 12.14
N ALA A 94 -27.93 13.96 13.38
CA ALA A 94 -26.66 13.53 13.98
C ALA A 94 -26.05 12.35 13.22
N THR A 95 -26.85 11.40 12.78
CA THR A 95 -26.40 10.25 11.97
C THR A 95 -25.85 10.71 10.62
N ILE A 96 -26.56 11.63 9.96
CA ILE A 96 -26.17 12.22 8.69
C ILE A 96 -24.82 12.97 8.83
N GLU A 97 -24.64 13.74 9.91
CA GLU A 97 -23.38 14.45 10.16
C GLU A 97 -22.19 13.49 10.35
N GLU A 98 -22.42 12.33 11.02
CA GLU A 98 -21.37 11.28 11.14
C GLU A 98 -21.04 10.65 9.80
N GLU A 99 -22.02 10.35 8.97
CA GLU A 99 -21.84 9.82 7.62
C GLU A 99 -21.05 10.81 6.74
N TYR A 100 -21.42 12.08 6.78
CA TYR A 100 -20.65 13.14 6.10
C TYR A 100 -19.20 13.21 6.55
N ALA A 101 -18.95 13.12 7.84
CA ALA A 101 -17.59 13.16 8.36
C ALA A 101 -16.75 11.96 7.88
N LEU A 102 -17.36 10.78 7.77
CA LEU A 102 -16.72 9.58 7.22
C LEU A 102 -16.44 9.73 5.73
N GLU A 103 -17.38 10.26 4.97
CA GLU A 103 -17.26 10.48 3.54
C GLU A 103 -16.19 11.52 3.20
N LEU A 104 -16.15 12.63 3.93
CA LEU A 104 -15.09 13.63 3.79
C LEU A 104 -13.70 13.05 4.07
N ARG A 105 -13.57 12.18 5.08
CA ARG A 105 -12.31 11.48 5.38
C ARG A 105 -11.92 10.49 4.26
N ALA A 106 -12.90 9.83 3.64
CA ALA A 106 -12.65 8.96 2.49
C ALA A 106 -12.13 9.79 1.30
N ARG A 107 -12.76 10.91 0.98
CA ARG A 107 -12.34 11.83 -0.08
C ARG A 107 -10.95 12.39 0.13
N ASP A 108 -10.61 12.74 1.36
CA ASP A 108 -9.24 13.20 1.66
C ASP A 108 -8.19 12.11 1.40
N ARG A 109 -8.51 10.85 1.69
CA ARG A 109 -7.64 9.72 1.37
C ARG A 109 -7.51 9.50 -0.13
N GLU A 110 -8.62 9.55 -0.87
CA GLU A 110 -8.65 9.42 -2.32
C GLU A 110 -7.86 10.53 -3.02
N ARG A 111 -8.05 11.79 -2.61
CA ARG A 111 -7.27 12.92 -3.12
C ARG A 111 -5.77 12.75 -2.88
N LYS A 112 -5.38 12.29 -1.68
CA LYS A 112 -3.98 11.99 -1.36
C LYS A 112 -3.43 10.84 -2.21
N LEU A 113 -4.26 9.83 -2.50
CA LEU A 113 -3.90 8.71 -3.36
C LEU A 113 -3.74 9.15 -4.81
N LEU A 114 -4.67 9.95 -5.35
CA LEU A 114 -4.56 10.55 -6.70
C LEU A 114 -3.23 11.30 -6.86
N LYS A 115 -2.89 12.16 -5.90
CA LYS A 115 -1.61 12.88 -5.91
C LYS A 115 -0.39 11.95 -5.94
N LYS A 116 -0.46 10.82 -5.21
CA LYS A 116 0.61 9.80 -5.23
C LYS A 116 0.69 9.07 -6.56
N ILE A 117 -0.45 8.79 -7.20
CA ILE A 117 -0.48 8.18 -8.55
C ILE A 117 0.14 9.13 -9.57
N GLU A 118 -0.23 10.40 -9.57
CA GLU A 118 0.36 11.40 -10.45
C GLU A 118 1.88 11.52 -10.25
N GLN A 119 2.33 11.52 -9.00
CA GLN A 119 3.75 11.51 -8.67
C GLN A 119 4.45 10.26 -9.21
N SER A 120 3.82 9.09 -9.10
CA SER A 120 4.36 7.84 -9.62
C SER A 120 4.43 7.84 -11.16
N LEU A 121 3.43 8.41 -11.84
CA LEU A 121 3.45 8.58 -13.30
C LEU A 121 4.58 9.51 -13.76
N ARG A 122 4.80 10.62 -13.07
CA ARG A 122 5.96 11.51 -13.33
C ARG A 122 7.29 10.77 -13.14
N ARG A 123 7.41 9.94 -12.11
CA ARG A 123 8.61 9.13 -11.88
C ARG A 123 8.85 8.10 -12.99
N ILE A 124 7.81 7.58 -13.63
CA ILE A 124 7.93 6.72 -14.82
C ILE A 124 8.50 7.54 -15.99
N ASP A 125 8.02 8.78 -16.18
CA ASP A 125 8.51 9.67 -17.23
C ASP A 125 9.97 10.09 -17.00
N ASP A 126 10.35 10.31 -15.74
CA ASP A 126 11.71 10.66 -15.32
C ASP A 126 12.66 9.43 -15.27
N GLY A 127 12.16 8.21 -15.48
CA GLY A 127 12.95 6.98 -15.39
C GLY A 127 13.38 6.58 -13.98
N THR A 128 12.81 7.19 -12.94
CA THR A 128 13.16 6.93 -11.52
C THR A 128 12.17 6.00 -10.81
N TYR A 129 11.13 5.55 -11.51
CA TYR A 129 10.14 4.64 -10.96
C TYR A 129 10.74 3.26 -10.65
N GLY A 130 10.33 2.69 -9.51
CA GLY A 130 10.84 1.38 -9.07
C GLY A 130 12.06 1.46 -8.16
N TRP A 131 12.69 2.62 -8.03
CA TRP A 131 13.85 2.85 -7.19
C TRP A 131 13.48 3.60 -5.90
N CYS A 132 14.12 3.20 -4.80
CA CYS A 132 13.90 3.81 -3.49
C CYS A 132 14.44 5.26 -3.47
N GLU A 133 13.64 6.19 -2.95
CA GLU A 133 14.03 7.61 -2.82
C GLU A 133 15.16 7.83 -1.79
N GLU A 134 15.24 6.98 -0.76
CA GLU A 134 16.23 7.14 0.32
C GLU A 134 17.53 6.37 0.05
N THR A 135 17.44 5.15 -0.49
CA THR A 135 18.60 4.25 -0.62
C THR A 135 19.06 4.06 -2.05
N GLY A 136 18.26 4.44 -3.06
CA GLY A 136 18.53 4.16 -4.47
C GLY A 136 18.44 2.69 -4.86
N GLU A 137 18.06 1.81 -3.94
CA GLU A 137 17.90 0.37 -4.18
C GLU A 137 16.59 0.05 -4.90
N PRO A 138 16.51 -1.09 -5.62
CA PRO A 138 15.25 -1.51 -6.25
C PRO A 138 14.19 -1.84 -5.19
N ILE A 139 12.99 -1.28 -5.36
CA ILE A 139 11.84 -1.53 -4.46
C ILE A 139 11.36 -2.98 -4.57
N GLY A 140 11.47 -3.57 -5.77
CA GLY A 140 11.06 -4.93 -6.06
C GLY A 140 9.64 -5.02 -6.65
N ILE A 141 9.52 -5.86 -7.69
CA ILE A 141 8.26 -6.06 -8.43
C ILE A 141 7.10 -6.52 -7.54
N PRO A 142 7.28 -7.50 -6.63
CA PRO A 142 6.18 -7.94 -5.77
C PRO A 142 5.57 -6.82 -4.91
N ARG A 143 6.41 -5.89 -4.44
CA ARG A 143 5.96 -4.74 -3.65
C ARG A 143 5.24 -3.72 -4.52
N LEU A 144 5.72 -3.45 -5.73
CA LEU A 144 5.08 -2.52 -6.66
C LEU A 144 3.75 -3.06 -7.18
N LEU A 145 3.60 -4.37 -7.36
CA LEU A 145 2.32 -5.00 -7.70
C LEU A 145 1.30 -4.85 -6.55
N ALA A 146 1.74 -5.01 -5.30
CA ALA A 146 0.89 -4.81 -4.14
C ALA A 146 0.58 -3.33 -3.89
N ARG A 147 1.55 -2.44 -4.14
CA ARG A 147 1.43 -0.99 -3.93
C ARG A 147 2.16 -0.22 -5.03
N PRO A 148 1.49 0.10 -6.13
CA PRO A 148 2.11 0.76 -7.28
C PRO A 148 2.67 2.15 -7.01
N THR A 149 2.16 2.81 -5.97
CA THR A 149 2.61 4.14 -5.52
C THR A 149 3.71 4.07 -4.45
N ALA A 150 4.39 2.92 -4.28
CA ALA A 150 5.47 2.80 -3.31
C ALA A 150 6.72 3.55 -3.79
N THR A 151 7.31 4.36 -2.92
CA THR A 151 8.53 5.13 -3.18
C THR A 151 9.72 4.66 -2.35
N LEU A 152 9.49 3.79 -1.37
CA LEU A 152 10.50 3.27 -0.46
C LEU A 152 10.53 1.74 -0.46
N THR A 153 11.71 1.15 -0.20
CA THR A 153 11.84 -0.27 0.11
C THR A 153 11.17 -0.58 1.45
N ILE A 154 10.94 -1.87 1.76
CA ILE A 154 10.35 -2.28 3.05
C ILE A 154 11.24 -1.82 4.20
N GLU A 155 12.55 -1.96 4.06
CA GLU A 155 13.52 -1.60 5.08
C GLU A 155 13.57 -0.09 5.33
N ALA A 156 13.61 0.71 4.25
CA ALA A 156 13.58 2.18 4.34
C ALA A 156 12.28 2.67 4.98
N GLN A 157 11.15 2.08 4.60
CA GLN A 157 9.85 2.41 5.21
C GLN A 157 9.81 2.07 6.69
N SER A 158 10.25 0.87 7.09
CA SER A 158 10.29 0.46 8.50
C SER A 158 11.19 1.36 9.33
N ARG A 159 12.35 1.76 8.78
CA ARG A 159 13.26 2.71 9.42
C ARG A 159 12.63 4.08 9.62
N ARG A 160 11.93 4.57 8.58
CA ARG A 160 11.21 5.85 8.65
C ARG A 160 10.07 5.82 9.68
N GLU A 161 9.28 4.74 9.71
CA GLU A 161 8.21 4.55 10.69
C GLU A 161 8.75 4.46 12.12
N LEU A 162 9.87 3.77 12.33
CA LEU A 162 10.54 3.71 13.63
C LEU A 162 11.02 5.09 14.07
N LYS A 163 11.66 5.84 13.16
CA LYS A 163 12.10 7.21 13.42
C LYS A 163 10.94 8.12 13.79
N GLN A 164 9.83 8.04 13.05
CA GLN A 164 8.62 8.81 13.33
C GLN A 164 8.01 8.46 14.70
N LYS A 165 8.01 7.18 15.10
CA LYS A 165 7.54 6.78 16.43
C LYS A 165 8.44 7.28 17.56
N LEU A 166 9.74 7.38 17.33
CA LEU A 166 10.71 7.77 18.37
C LEU A 166 10.81 9.30 18.53
N TYR A 167 10.68 10.03 17.45
CA TYR A 167 10.97 11.49 17.42
C TYR A 167 9.74 12.35 17.13
N GLY A 168 8.57 11.74 16.80
CA GLY A 168 7.29 12.45 16.68
C GLY A 168 7.35 13.60 15.67
N ASP A 169 7.32 13.26 14.40
CA ASP A 169 7.21 14.26 13.32
C ASP A 169 5.86 14.18 12.65
#